data_f69bb3d80fedbb04caf2a0f9d22ad620
#
_entry.id   f69bb3d80fedbb04caf2a0f9d22ad620
#
_cell.length_a   1.000
_cell.length_b   1.000
_cell.length_c   1.000
_cell.angle_alpha   90.00
_cell.angle_beta   90.00
_cell.angle_gamma   90.00
#
_symmetry.space_group_name_H-M   'P 1'
#
loop_
_entity.id
_entity.type
_entity.pdbx_description
1 polymer ?
#
loop_
_entity_poly.entity_id
_entity_poly.type
_entity_poly.pdbx_seq_one_letter_code
_entity_poly.pdbx_strand_id
1 'polypeptide(L)'
;MNELAEQTGTSVSPVREALIRLVAEDSVEMSSLRAFAVPNLSAARFEQIVAMRLALEGLAAERAAGQVSQVDLKKLSGLHDRFIDAEQGGHRSKAQALNRSFHFLVYECAKMPILLSSISMLWAMMGPILRVYYSQSIPVKIGAPDHIKLMKALRNGDAKDAAKAVSADIEHGCKSISEYISKIGKT
;
A
#
# COMPACT_ATOMS: atom_id res chain seq x y z
N MET A 1 -19.28 -15.85 3.95
CA MET A 1 -19.95 -14.57 4.29
C MET A 1 -20.39 -14.53 5.75
N ASN A 2 -21.03 -15.56 6.29
CA ASN A 2 -21.43 -15.59 7.71
C ASN A 2 -20.25 -15.42 8.66
N GLU A 3 -19.16 -16.14 8.42
CA GLU A 3 -17.93 -16.04 9.20
C GLU A 3 -17.31 -14.63 9.18
N LEU A 4 -17.28 -13.97 8.01
CA LEU A 4 -16.82 -12.58 7.90
C LEU A 4 -17.74 -11.60 8.63
N ALA A 5 -19.06 -11.83 8.58
CA ALA A 5 -20.03 -11.01 9.32
C ALA A 5 -19.81 -11.12 10.82
N GLU A 6 -19.57 -12.34 11.33
CA GLU A 6 -19.24 -12.59 12.72
C GLU A 6 -17.92 -11.94 13.13
N GLN A 7 -16.85 -12.12 12.35
CA GLN A 7 -15.53 -11.54 12.60
C GLN A 7 -15.53 -9.99 12.61
N THR A 8 -16.41 -9.38 11.81
CA THR A 8 -16.53 -7.92 11.70
C THR A 8 -17.60 -7.32 12.60
N GLY A 9 -18.35 -8.15 13.32
CA GLY A 9 -19.45 -7.69 14.19
C GLY A 9 -20.61 -7.05 13.41
N THR A 10 -20.83 -7.44 12.15
CA THR A 10 -21.86 -6.89 11.26
C THR A 10 -22.83 -7.95 10.78
N SER A 11 -23.88 -7.56 10.04
CA SER A 11 -24.76 -8.50 9.34
C SER A 11 -24.17 -8.91 7.97
N VAL A 12 -24.74 -9.94 7.34
CA VAL A 12 -24.29 -10.48 6.04
C VAL A 12 -24.45 -9.48 4.89
N SER A 13 -25.46 -8.59 4.95
CA SER A 13 -25.72 -7.62 3.87
C SER A 13 -24.56 -6.65 3.62
N PRO A 14 -24.04 -5.90 4.60
CA PRO A 14 -22.91 -5.01 4.39
C PRO A 14 -21.64 -5.77 3.99
N VAL A 15 -21.42 -7.00 4.49
CA VAL A 15 -20.30 -7.84 4.05
C VAL A 15 -20.42 -8.17 2.56
N ARG A 16 -21.61 -8.54 2.10
CA ARG A 16 -21.85 -8.84 0.68
C ARG A 16 -21.65 -7.62 -0.19
N GLU A 17 -22.14 -6.45 0.21
CA GLU A 17 -21.94 -5.19 -0.52
C GLU A 17 -20.46 -4.84 -0.61
N ALA A 18 -19.72 -4.97 0.49
CA ALA A 18 -18.27 -4.74 0.50
C ALA A 18 -17.52 -5.71 -0.44
N LEU A 19 -17.89 -7.01 -0.44
CA LEU A 19 -17.29 -7.99 -1.33
C LEU A 19 -17.61 -7.72 -2.81
N ILE A 20 -18.84 -7.30 -3.14
CA ILE A 20 -19.22 -6.90 -4.51
C ILE A 20 -18.40 -5.68 -4.95
N ARG A 21 -18.19 -4.69 -4.07
CA ARG A 21 -17.32 -3.55 -4.36
C ARG A 21 -15.89 -3.99 -4.62
N LEU A 22 -15.32 -4.87 -3.80
CA LEU A 22 -13.99 -5.42 -3.99
C LEU A 22 -13.85 -6.23 -5.28
N VAL A 23 -14.92 -6.88 -5.75
CA VAL A 23 -14.96 -7.54 -7.08
C VAL A 23 -14.90 -6.49 -8.19
N ALA A 24 -15.67 -5.40 -8.08
CA ALA A 24 -15.64 -4.31 -9.06
C ALA A 24 -14.27 -3.58 -9.10
N GLU A 25 -13.50 -3.66 -8.03
CA GLU A 25 -12.14 -3.12 -7.89
C GLU A 25 -11.05 -4.17 -8.22
N ASP A 26 -11.40 -5.33 -8.78
CA ASP A 26 -10.47 -6.45 -9.09
C ASP A 26 -9.63 -6.94 -7.89
N SER A 27 -10.02 -6.61 -6.67
CA SER A 27 -9.34 -7.02 -5.44
C SER A 27 -9.81 -8.37 -4.92
N VAL A 28 -11.00 -8.81 -5.37
CA VAL A 28 -11.63 -10.11 -5.07
C VAL A 28 -12.24 -10.65 -6.35
N GLU A 29 -12.24 -11.96 -6.53
CA GLU A 29 -12.92 -12.66 -7.62
C GLU A 29 -14.22 -13.29 -7.12
N MET A 30 -15.24 -13.30 -7.97
CA MET A 30 -16.47 -14.03 -7.71
C MET A 30 -16.59 -15.20 -8.69
N SER A 31 -16.62 -16.42 -8.16
CA SER A 31 -16.83 -17.62 -8.96
C SER A 31 -18.28 -17.77 -9.44
N SER A 32 -18.50 -18.63 -10.44
CA SER A 32 -19.84 -18.99 -10.94
C SER A 32 -20.79 -19.52 -9.85
N LEU A 33 -20.24 -20.05 -8.76
CA LEU A 33 -20.97 -20.54 -7.59
C LEU A 33 -21.25 -19.45 -6.54
N ARG A 34 -21.03 -18.18 -6.89
CA ARG A 34 -21.16 -17.02 -5.97
C ARG A 34 -20.24 -17.10 -4.74
N ALA A 35 -19.15 -17.85 -4.82
CA ALA A 35 -18.09 -17.83 -3.84
C ALA A 35 -17.13 -16.70 -4.15
N PHE A 36 -16.69 -16.00 -3.11
CA PHE A 36 -15.68 -14.94 -3.21
C PHE A 36 -14.31 -15.55 -2.91
N ALA A 37 -13.33 -15.22 -3.72
CA ALA A 37 -11.95 -15.66 -3.57
C ALA A 37 -10.98 -14.49 -3.75
N VAL A 38 -9.84 -14.61 -3.11
CA VAL A 38 -8.72 -13.70 -3.37
C VAL A 38 -8.06 -14.13 -4.68
N PRO A 39 -7.89 -13.23 -5.66
CA PRO A 39 -7.24 -13.55 -6.92
C PRO A 39 -5.81 -14.06 -6.71
N ASN A 40 -5.43 -15.05 -7.51
CA ASN A 40 -4.02 -15.45 -7.53
C ASN A 40 -3.18 -14.37 -8.23
N LEU A 41 -2.25 -13.76 -7.50
CA LEU A 41 -1.41 -12.70 -8.03
C LEU A 41 -0.25 -13.30 -8.82
N SER A 42 -0.42 -13.39 -10.15
CA SER A 42 0.66 -13.77 -11.06
C SER A 42 1.76 -12.71 -11.11
N ALA A 43 2.98 -13.11 -11.49
CA ALA A 43 4.10 -12.17 -11.67
C ALA A 43 3.74 -11.03 -12.65
N ALA A 44 3.11 -11.36 -13.77
CA ALA A 44 2.70 -10.36 -14.77
C ALA A 44 1.68 -9.37 -14.22
N ARG A 45 0.71 -9.81 -13.39
CA ARG A 45 -0.26 -8.91 -12.74
C ARG A 45 0.43 -8.04 -11.69
N PHE A 46 1.36 -8.61 -10.93
CA PHE A 46 2.15 -7.85 -9.95
C PHE A 46 2.96 -6.73 -10.61
N GLU A 47 3.65 -7.02 -11.71
CA GLU A 47 4.42 -6.04 -12.47
C GLU A 47 3.55 -4.89 -13.00
N GLN A 48 2.34 -5.18 -13.49
CA GLN A 48 1.38 -4.16 -13.92
C GLN A 48 0.95 -3.26 -12.77
N ILE A 49 0.63 -3.85 -11.61
CA ILE A 49 0.26 -3.08 -10.41
C ILE A 49 1.42 -2.17 -9.99
N VAL A 50 2.65 -2.68 -9.96
CA VAL A 50 3.84 -1.89 -9.60
C VAL A 50 4.05 -0.73 -10.58
N ALA A 51 3.94 -0.96 -11.88
CA ALA A 51 4.08 0.08 -12.90
C ALA A 51 3.03 1.21 -12.71
N MET A 52 1.79 0.85 -12.45
CA MET A 52 0.73 1.83 -12.18
C MET A 52 0.97 2.56 -10.86
N ARG A 53 1.41 1.89 -9.80
CA ARG A 53 1.76 2.51 -8.52
C ARG A 53 2.88 3.53 -8.69
N LEU A 54 3.95 3.20 -9.39
CA LEU A 54 5.05 4.13 -9.68
C LEU A 54 4.55 5.40 -10.37
N ALA A 55 3.69 5.27 -11.38
CA ALA A 55 3.14 6.42 -12.09
C ALA A 55 2.21 7.28 -11.22
N LEU A 56 1.25 6.64 -10.53
CA LEU A 56 0.21 7.38 -9.81
C LEU A 56 0.69 7.90 -8.44
N GLU A 57 1.46 7.12 -7.69
CA GLU A 57 1.99 7.53 -6.39
C GLU A 57 3.11 8.56 -6.55
N GLY A 58 3.93 8.44 -7.61
CA GLY A 58 4.89 9.47 -8.00
C GLY A 58 4.22 10.81 -8.30
N LEU A 59 3.14 10.80 -9.09
CA LEU A 59 2.33 12.01 -9.36
C LEU A 59 1.73 12.58 -8.06
N ALA A 60 1.22 11.75 -7.17
CA ALA A 60 0.67 12.20 -5.90
C ALA A 60 1.73 12.89 -5.04
N ALA A 61 2.94 12.30 -4.92
CA ALA A 61 4.04 12.90 -4.16
C ALA A 61 4.53 14.22 -4.79
N GLU A 62 4.63 14.29 -6.11
CA GLU A 62 4.94 15.51 -6.85
C GLU A 62 3.96 16.64 -6.49
N ARG A 63 2.66 16.35 -6.54
CA ARG A 63 1.61 17.32 -6.23
C ARG A 63 1.55 17.69 -4.75
N ALA A 64 1.84 16.76 -3.86
CA ALA A 64 1.89 16.99 -2.42
C ALA A 64 3.01 17.97 -2.02
N ALA A 65 4.16 17.96 -2.69
CA ALA A 65 5.31 18.79 -2.34
C ALA A 65 5.00 20.31 -2.29
N GLY A 66 4.05 20.77 -3.12
CA GLY A 66 3.60 22.18 -3.09
C GLY A 66 2.45 22.48 -2.13
N GLN A 67 1.93 21.48 -1.40
CA GLN A 67 0.68 21.61 -0.64
C GLN A 67 0.77 21.10 0.80
N VAL A 68 1.83 20.36 1.14
CA VAL A 68 2.03 19.80 2.49
C VAL A 68 2.22 20.91 3.52
N SER A 69 1.45 20.87 4.62
CA SER A 69 1.58 21.83 5.71
C SER A 69 2.63 21.40 6.75
N GLN A 70 3.05 22.33 7.62
CA GLN A 70 3.93 22.00 8.75
C GLN A 70 3.27 20.99 9.72
N VAL A 71 1.94 21.03 9.85
CA VAL A 71 1.17 20.06 10.63
C VAL A 71 1.26 18.67 10.01
N ASP A 72 1.16 18.58 8.69
CA ASP A 72 1.24 17.29 7.98
C ASP A 72 2.67 16.74 8.05
N LEU A 73 3.70 17.58 7.89
CA LEU A 73 5.10 17.17 8.08
C LEU A 73 5.36 16.62 9.49
N LYS A 74 4.78 17.23 10.51
CA LYS A 74 4.89 16.71 11.89
C LYS A 74 4.18 15.36 12.05
N LYS A 75 3.00 15.19 11.45
CA LYS A 75 2.29 13.89 11.44
C LYS A 75 3.09 12.84 10.71
N LEU A 76 3.65 13.14 9.53
CA LEU A 76 4.52 12.24 8.76
C LEU A 76 5.73 11.78 9.59
N SER A 77 6.41 12.70 10.27
CA SER A 77 7.52 12.35 11.17
C SER A 77 7.06 11.37 12.27
N GLY A 78 5.94 11.67 12.94
CA GLY A 78 5.43 10.79 14.00
C GLY A 78 4.97 9.42 13.49
N LEU A 79 4.46 9.33 12.26
CA LEU A 79 4.15 8.04 11.63
C LEU A 79 5.41 7.26 11.29
N HIS A 80 6.44 7.94 10.79
CA HIS A 80 7.75 7.35 10.48
C HIS A 80 8.42 6.81 11.75
N ASP A 81 8.49 7.59 12.82
CA ASP A 81 9.11 7.16 14.09
C ASP A 81 8.45 5.89 14.63
N ARG A 82 7.10 5.89 14.67
CA ARG A 82 6.33 4.72 15.10
C ARG A 82 6.49 3.52 14.17
N PHE A 83 6.70 3.75 12.87
CA PHE A 83 7.01 2.72 11.90
C PHE A 83 8.36 2.06 12.21
N ILE A 84 9.40 2.87 12.47
CA ILE A 84 10.73 2.39 12.86
C ILE A 84 10.66 1.56 14.15
N ASP A 85 9.96 2.06 15.18
CA ASP A 85 9.77 1.33 16.45
C ASP A 85 9.09 -0.03 16.22
N ALA A 86 8.06 -0.07 15.37
CA ALA A 86 7.36 -1.30 15.06
C ALA A 86 8.23 -2.30 14.27
N GLU A 87 9.06 -1.82 13.35
CA GLU A 87 10.03 -2.63 12.60
C GLU A 87 11.08 -3.24 13.54
N GLN A 88 11.70 -2.41 14.37
CA GLN A 88 12.72 -2.85 15.33
C GLN A 88 12.15 -3.83 16.37
N GLY A 89 10.89 -3.62 16.78
CA GLY A 89 10.16 -4.50 17.67
C GLY A 89 9.64 -5.78 17.04
N GLY A 90 9.82 -6.00 15.72
CA GLY A 90 9.32 -7.17 15.00
C GLY A 90 7.79 -7.19 14.82
N HIS A 91 7.11 -6.07 15.06
CA HIS A 91 5.64 -5.94 14.95
C HIS A 91 5.20 -5.68 13.51
N ARG A 92 5.39 -6.65 12.62
CA ARG A 92 5.24 -6.53 11.16
C ARG A 92 3.89 -5.97 10.70
N SER A 93 2.78 -6.49 11.21
CA SER A 93 1.45 -6.01 10.85
C SER A 93 1.25 -4.52 11.23
N LYS A 94 1.80 -4.11 12.37
CA LYS A 94 1.78 -2.72 12.83
C LYS A 94 2.67 -1.84 11.95
N ALA A 95 3.86 -2.31 11.60
CA ALA A 95 4.77 -1.61 10.68
C ALA A 95 4.11 -1.41 9.31
N GLN A 96 3.50 -2.45 8.74
CA GLN A 96 2.76 -2.35 7.48
C GLN A 96 1.62 -1.33 7.53
N ALA A 97 0.83 -1.33 8.60
CA ALA A 97 -0.27 -0.36 8.77
C ALA A 97 0.25 1.08 8.88
N LEU A 98 1.36 1.29 9.60
CA LEU A 98 2.00 2.60 9.76
C LEU A 98 2.63 3.08 8.44
N ASN A 99 3.29 2.19 7.70
CA ASN A 99 3.81 2.46 6.36
C ASN A 99 2.69 2.93 5.42
N ARG A 100 1.58 2.19 5.38
CA ARG A 100 0.40 2.58 4.61
C ARG A 100 -0.11 3.96 5.03
N SER A 101 -0.26 4.20 6.34
CA SER A 101 -0.75 5.49 6.85
C SER A 101 0.17 6.65 6.50
N PHE A 102 1.50 6.43 6.50
CA PHE A 102 2.49 7.41 6.08
C PHE A 102 2.30 7.80 4.60
N HIS A 103 2.25 6.83 3.72
CA HIS A 103 2.09 7.08 2.28
C HIS A 103 0.75 7.72 1.95
N PHE A 104 -0.34 7.24 2.54
CA PHE A 104 -1.67 7.81 2.28
C PHE A 104 -1.79 9.25 2.75
N LEU A 105 -1.15 9.63 3.86
CA LEU A 105 -1.10 11.04 4.28
C LEU A 105 -0.40 11.93 3.23
N VAL A 106 0.66 11.43 2.59
CA VAL A 106 1.31 12.15 1.47
C VAL A 106 0.33 12.30 0.30
N TYR A 107 -0.36 11.22 -0.09
CA TYR A 107 -1.27 11.25 -1.24
C TYR A 107 -2.52 12.11 -0.97
N GLU A 108 -3.01 12.16 0.25
CA GLU A 108 -4.07 13.08 0.68
C GLU A 108 -3.66 14.56 0.53
N CYS A 109 -2.38 14.88 0.82
CA CYS A 109 -1.84 16.23 0.62
C CYS A 109 -1.84 16.67 -0.85
N ALA A 110 -1.88 15.75 -1.81
CA ALA A 110 -2.01 16.09 -3.24
C ALA A 110 -3.35 16.72 -3.59
N LYS A 111 -4.39 16.56 -2.75
CA LYS A 111 -5.77 17.07 -2.95
C LYS A 111 -6.41 16.64 -4.27
N MET A 112 -6.11 15.43 -4.69
CA MET A 112 -6.61 14.81 -5.92
C MET A 112 -7.44 13.55 -5.58
N PRO A 113 -8.75 13.66 -5.28
CA PRO A 113 -9.55 12.54 -4.79
C PRO A 113 -9.67 11.37 -5.77
N ILE A 114 -9.70 11.63 -7.08
CA ILE A 114 -9.72 10.56 -8.10
C ILE A 114 -8.40 9.78 -8.08
N LEU A 115 -7.26 10.48 -8.00
CA LEU A 115 -5.94 9.88 -7.91
C LEU A 115 -5.81 9.03 -6.63
N LEU A 116 -6.24 9.57 -5.49
CA LEU A 116 -6.23 8.86 -4.22
C LEU A 116 -7.08 7.58 -4.26
N SER A 117 -8.26 7.63 -4.87
CA SER A 117 -9.12 6.45 -5.06
C SER A 117 -8.44 5.38 -5.92
N SER A 118 -7.81 5.78 -7.04
CA SER A 118 -7.07 4.86 -7.92
C SER A 118 -5.88 4.20 -7.20
N ILE A 119 -5.12 4.98 -6.44
CA ILE A 119 -4.02 4.46 -5.60
C ILE A 119 -4.56 3.48 -4.56
N SER A 120 -5.68 3.81 -3.89
CA SER A 120 -6.29 2.94 -2.88
C SER A 120 -6.68 1.58 -3.44
N MET A 121 -7.21 1.53 -4.66
CA MET A 121 -7.54 0.30 -5.38
C MET A 121 -6.28 -0.55 -5.64
N LEU A 122 -5.20 0.05 -6.13
CA LEU A 122 -3.95 -0.67 -6.36
C LEU A 122 -3.35 -1.25 -5.07
N TRP A 123 -3.43 -0.50 -3.96
CA TRP A 123 -3.02 -0.99 -2.65
C TRP A 123 -3.90 -2.15 -2.15
N ALA A 124 -5.19 -2.13 -2.43
CA ALA A 124 -6.09 -3.22 -2.09
C ALA A 124 -5.72 -4.50 -2.86
N MET A 125 -5.41 -4.40 -4.17
CA MET A 125 -4.94 -5.52 -4.99
C MET A 125 -3.64 -6.14 -4.47
N MET A 126 -2.76 -5.34 -3.85
CA MET A 126 -1.51 -5.82 -3.25
C MET A 126 -1.72 -6.51 -1.89
N GLY A 127 -2.82 -6.22 -1.20
CA GLY A 127 -3.06 -6.68 0.18
C GLY A 127 -2.82 -8.17 0.41
N PRO A 128 -3.36 -9.07 -0.40
CA PRO A 128 -3.20 -10.50 -0.23
C PRO A 128 -1.75 -10.98 -0.28
N ILE A 129 -0.98 -10.53 -1.28
CA ILE A 129 0.43 -10.94 -1.39
C ILE A 129 1.29 -10.35 -0.26
N LEU A 130 1.00 -9.13 0.14
CA LEU A 130 1.68 -8.51 1.27
C LEU A 130 1.45 -9.31 2.55
N ARG A 131 0.21 -9.76 2.81
CA ARG A 131 -0.11 -10.58 3.96
C ARG A 131 0.69 -11.89 3.97
N VAL A 132 0.73 -12.60 2.84
CA VAL A 132 1.50 -13.85 2.72
C VAL A 132 2.99 -13.58 2.87
N TYR A 133 3.52 -12.58 2.19
CA TYR A 133 4.92 -12.20 2.24
C TYR A 133 5.37 -11.85 3.68
N TYR A 134 4.59 -11.01 4.38
CA TYR A 134 4.90 -10.61 5.76
C TYR A 134 4.65 -11.71 6.80
N SER A 135 3.85 -12.74 6.51
CA SER A 135 3.70 -13.89 7.40
C SER A 135 4.94 -14.79 7.41
N GLN A 136 5.75 -14.70 6.35
CA GLN A 136 6.99 -15.46 6.24
C GLN A 136 8.15 -14.71 6.93
N SER A 137 9.07 -15.44 7.58
CA SER A 137 10.21 -14.85 8.31
C SER A 137 11.29 -14.22 7.41
N ILE A 138 10.89 -13.59 6.31
CA ILE A 138 11.80 -12.93 5.37
C ILE A 138 12.18 -11.57 5.97
N PRO A 139 13.48 -11.23 6.10
CA PRO A 139 13.89 -9.90 6.52
C PRO A 139 13.44 -8.87 5.50
N VAL A 140 12.51 -8.01 5.87
CA VAL A 140 12.06 -6.91 5.02
C VAL A 140 12.78 -5.66 5.49
N LYS A 141 13.62 -5.10 4.63
CA LYS A 141 14.09 -3.71 4.80
C LYS A 141 13.07 -2.81 4.13
N ILE A 142 12.07 -2.36 4.89
CA ILE A 142 11.06 -1.46 4.35
C ILE A 142 11.60 -0.03 4.49
N GLY A 143 11.56 0.69 3.41
CA GLY A 143 11.48 2.12 3.11
C GLY A 143 12.00 3.20 4.07
N ALA A 144 12.58 2.86 5.23
CA ALA A 144 12.99 3.86 6.21
C ALA A 144 13.88 4.99 5.65
N PRO A 145 14.92 4.71 4.82
CA PRO A 145 15.73 5.76 4.22
C PRO A 145 14.98 6.60 3.19
N ASP A 146 14.02 5.99 2.47
CA ASP A 146 13.27 6.67 1.41
C ASP A 146 12.16 7.53 2.00
N HIS A 147 11.55 7.14 3.13
CA HIS A 147 10.68 8.03 3.92
C HIS A 147 11.38 9.31 4.33
N ILE A 148 12.64 9.24 4.79
CA ILE A 148 13.43 10.44 5.18
C ILE A 148 13.67 11.34 3.99
N LYS A 149 14.04 10.77 2.83
CA LYS A 149 14.22 11.52 1.58
C LYS A 149 12.92 12.20 1.15
N LEU A 150 11.80 11.46 1.21
CA LEU A 150 10.49 11.97 0.87
C LEU A 150 10.09 13.14 1.77
N MET A 151 10.19 13.00 3.10
CA MET A 151 9.89 14.09 4.03
C MET A 151 10.76 15.31 3.80
N LYS A 152 12.05 15.13 3.45
CA LYS A 152 12.95 16.22 3.09
C LYS A 152 12.50 16.94 1.82
N ALA A 153 12.16 16.21 0.77
CA ALA A 153 11.67 16.74 -0.49
C ALA A 153 10.36 17.51 -0.30
N LEU A 154 9.40 16.94 0.44
CA LEU A 154 8.12 17.57 0.76
C LEU A 154 8.32 18.89 1.54
N ARG A 155 9.22 18.90 2.54
CA ARG A 155 9.55 20.10 3.33
C ARG A 155 10.13 21.22 2.48
N ASN A 156 10.94 20.87 1.50
CA ASN A 156 11.58 21.82 0.59
C ASN A 156 10.68 22.26 -0.60
N GLY A 157 9.50 21.62 -0.77
CA GLY A 157 8.65 21.84 -1.93
C GLY A 157 9.24 21.26 -3.23
N ASP A 158 10.18 20.31 -3.12
CA ASP A 158 10.85 19.71 -4.28
C ASP A 158 10.01 18.57 -4.85
N ALA A 159 9.20 18.89 -5.87
CA ALA A 159 8.28 17.99 -6.52
C ALA A 159 8.99 16.78 -7.19
N LYS A 160 10.14 17.03 -7.84
CA LYS A 160 10.89 15.96 -8.53
C LYS A 160 11.51 14.97 -7.55
N ASP A 161 12.11 15.47 -6.48
CA ASP A 161 12.72 14.63 -5.47
C ASP A 161 11.68 13.91 -4.63
N ALA A 162 10.49 14.48 -4.42
CA ALA A 162 9.38 13.80 -3.79
C ALA A 162 8.89 12.60 -4.63
N ALA A 163 8.68 12.80 -5.94
CA ALA A 163 8.32 11.72 -6.85
C ALA A 163 9.39 10.61 -6.89
N LYS A 164 10.67 10.97 -6.98
CA LYS A 164 11.78 10.00 -6.98
C LYS A 164 11.86 9.21 -5.66
N ALA A 165 11.66 9.87 -4.52
CA ALA A 165 11.73 9.20 -3.22
C ALA A 165 10.62 8.15 -3.07
N VAL A 166 9.38 8.47 -3.48
CA VAL A 166 8.28 7.50 -3.49
C VAL A 166 8.54 6.35 -4.47
N SER A 167 9.05 6.65 -5.67
CA SER A 167 9.38 5.61 -6.65
C SER A 167 10.44 4.65 -6.10
N ALA A 168 11.50 5.17 -5.49
CA ALA A 168 12.55 4.36 -4.88
C ALA A 168 12.00 3.47 -3.74
N ASP A 169 11.11 4.01 -2.89
CA ASP A 169 10.46 3.25 -1.83
C ASP A 169 9.62 2.08 -2.38
N ILE A 170 8.83 2.34 -3.43
CA ILE A 170 8.03 1.31 -4.10
C ILE A 170 8.95 0.24 -4.71
N GLU A 171 9.99 0.62 -5.42
CA GLU A 171 10.93 -0.30 -6.06
C GLU A 171 11.64 -1.18 -5.03
N HIS A 172 12.14 -0.59 -3.94
CA HIS A 172 12.80 -1.33 -2.86
C HIS A 172 11.85 -2.31 -2.19
N GLY A 173 10.63 -1.87 -1.86
CA GLY A 173 9.62 -2.72 -1.23
C GLY A 173 9.14 -3.84 -2.16
N CYS A 174 8.95 -3.56 -3.44
CA CYS A 174 8.46 -4.52 -4.42
C CYS A 174 9.51 -5.54 -4.87
N LYS A 175 10.80 -5.22 -4.82
CA LYS A 175 11.88 -6.12 -5.24
C LYS A 175 11.83 -7.47 -4.54
N SER A 176 11.77 -7.45 -3.23
CA SER A 176 11.72 -8.67 -2.41
C SER A 176 10.43 -9.47 -2.62
N ILE A 177 9.32 -8.79 -2.90
CA ILE A 177 8.03 -9.44 -3.20
C ILE A 177 8.08 -10.09 -4.58
N SER A 178 8.67 -9.43 -5.59
CA SER A 178 8.87 -9.99 -6.92
C SER A 178 9.71 -11.26 -6.89
N GLU A 179 10.81 -11.25 -6.14
CA GLU A 179 11.66 -12.42 -5.92
C GLU A 179 10.88 -13.58 -5.26
N TYR A 180 10.01 -13.28 -4.31
CA TYR A 180 9.13 -14.25 -3.66
C TYR A 180 8.12 -14.86 -4.64
N ILE A 181 7.40 -14.02 -5.41
CA ILE A 181 6.42 -14.47 -6.41
C ILE A 181 7.09 -15.37 -7.46
N SER A 182 8.29 -15.01 -7.91
CA SER A 182 9.05 -15.79 -8.88
C SER A 182 9.45 -17.18 -8.37
N LYS A 183 9.59 -17.35 -7.06
CA LYS A 183 9.89 -18.65 -6.44
C LYS A 183 8.65 -19.55 -6.33
N ILE A 184 7.51 -18.99 -5.92
CA ILE A 184 6.27 -19.79 -5.79
C ILE A 184 5.62 -20.16 -7.13
N GLY A 185 5.81 -19.33 -8.16
CA GLY A 185 5.30 -19.61 -9.52
C GLY A 185 6.06 -20.67 -10.31
N LYS A 186 7.14 -21.22 -9.75
CA LYS A 186 7.94 -22.31 -10.34
C LYS A 186 7.64 -23.67 -9.71
N THR A 187 6.73 -23.73 -8.74
CA THR A 187 6.25 -24.95 -8.09
C THR A 187 4.87 -25.31 -8.60
#